data_2d28497dfee99c5dda7857bfb379efa6
#
_entry.id   2d28497dfee99c5dda7857bfb379efa6
#
_cell.length_a   1.000
_cell.length_b   1.000
_cell.length_c   1.000
_cell.angle_alpha   90.00
_cell.angle_beta   90.00
_cell.angle_gamma   90.00
#
_symmetry.space_group_name_H-M   'P 1'
#
loop_
_entity.id
_entity.type
_entity.pdbx_description
1 polymer ?
#
loop_
_entity_poly.entity_id
_entity_poly.type
_entity_poly.pdbx_seq_one_letter_code
_entity_poly.pdbx_strand_id
1 'polypeptide(L)'
;GKKEITFLKKNKSPFYFISTGKVSGYNDVGQVMFRTLISTKKKSEILKNFKRNIVKNFGPGSAYWKNLKLRKKYKKIKWKGPMNGPWIHQNILETIQNIKTKKSITGGKKVNESDGYCAALPYFLYNNSETYLKKVIKSVANSKINETYALAKLKIIDLAMKGEKSPVNTFAKKYGKNRYFKDVVANIKKVLRLKKHNHTKVVKKFGKACSY
;
A
#
# COMPACT_ATOMS: atom_id res chain seq x y z
N GLY A 1 17.54 -11.58 23.50
CA GLY A 1 18.29 -11.01 22.42
C GLY A 1 17.36 -10.38 21.42
N LYS A 2 17.59 -9.15 20.99
CA LYS A 2 16.89 -8.51 19.86
C LYS A 2 17.18 -9.37 18.62
N LYS A 3 16.15 -9.97 18.03
CA LYS A 3 16.30 -10.60 16.72
C LYS A 3 16.53 -9.49 15.70
N GLU A 4 17.66 -9.46 15.07
CA GLU A 4 17.94 -8.56 13.95
C GLU A 4 16.92 -8.76 12.84
N ILE A 5 16.50 -7.67 12.22
CA ILE A 5 15.69 -7.72 11.02
C ILE A 5 16.59 -8.23 9.90
N THR A 6 16.35 -9.45 9.43
CA THR A 6 17.10 -10.04 8.32
C THR A 6 16.25 -10.01 7.05
N PHE A 7 16.90 -9.71 5.93
CA PHE A 7 16.26 -9.83 4.62
C PHE A 7 16.04 -11.30 4.27
N LEU A 8 14.94 -11.58 3.55
CA LEU A 8 14.73 -12.90 2.97
C LEU A 8 15.89 -13.26 2.06
N LYS A 9 16.44 -14.47 2.22
CA LYS A 9 17.46 -15.01 1.30
C LYS A 9 16.90 -15.05 -0.12
N LYS A 10 17.81 -14.94 -1.11
CA LYS A 10 17.43 -15.08 -2.53
C LYS A 10 16.55 -16.32 -2.73
N ASN A 11 15.49 -16.18 -3.50
CA ASN A 11 14.53 -17.25 -3.84
C ASN A 11 13.70 -17.81 -2.66
N LYS A 12 13.64 -17.14 -1.52
CA LYS A 12 12.73 -17.52 -0.42
C LYS A 12 11.37 -16.83 -0.45
N SER A 13 11.16 -15.89 -1.37
CA SER A 13 9.82 -15.35 -1.61
C SER A 13 8.93 -16.41 -2.27
N PRO A 14 7.72 -16.67 -1.77
CA PRO A 14 6.78 -17.60 -2.40
C PRO A 14 6.15 -17.05 -3.69
N PHE A 15 6.36 -15.77 -4.02
CA PHE A 15 5.65 -15.09 -5.09
C PHE A 15 6.52 -14.80 -6.32
N TYR A 16 7.76 -14.35 -6.11
CA TYR A 16 8.64 -13.99 -7.21
C TYR A 16 10.10 -13.96 -6.77
N PHE A 17 11.00 -14.17 -7.74
CA PHE A 17 12.43 -14.03 -7.51
C PHE A 17 12.84 -12.57 -7.68
N ILE A 18 13.20 -11.93 -6.59
CA ILE A 18 13.88 -10.63 -6.60
C ILE A 18 15.16 -10.72 -5.78
N SER A 19 16.14 -9.93 -6.16
CA SER A 19 17.38 -9.84 -5.39
C SER A 19 17.11 -9.27 -4.00
N THR A 20 17.85 -9.74 -3.00
CA THR A 20 17.85 -9.17 -1.66
C THR A 20 18.05 -7.66 -1.72
N GLY A 21 17.28 -6.91 -0.95
CA GLY A 21 17.32 -5.44 -0.94
C GLY A 21 16.58 -4.75 -2.07
N LYS A 22 16.04 -5.47 -3.07
CA LYS A 22 15.11 -4.89 -4.05
C LYS A 22 13.77 -4.57 -3.38
N VAL A 23 13.19 -3.46 -3.80
CA VAL A 23 11.94 -2.95 -3.24
C VAL A 23 10.72 -3.68 -3.76
N SER A 24 9.64 -3.67 -2.99
CA SER A 24 8.36 -4.24 -3.40
C SER A 24 7.59 -3.29 -4.32
N GLY A 25 6.58 -3.81 -5.05
CA GLY A 25 5.68 -3.00 -5.84
C GLY A 25 4.94 -1.91 -5.03
N TYR A 26 4.69 -2.14 -3.74
CA TYR A 26 4.15 -1.12 -2.85
C TYR A 26 5.10 0.08 -2.69
N ASN A 27 6.38 -0.18 -2.48
CA ASN A 27 7.36 0.89 -2.40
C ASN A 27 7.49 1.62 -3.73
N ASP A 28 7.40 0.93 -4.86
CA ASP A 28 7.46 1.57 -6.17
C ASP A 28 6.29 2.52 -6.42
N VAL A 29 5.08 2.21 -5.93
CA VAL A 29 3.94 3.15 -5.94
C VAL A 29 4.26 4.41 -5.13
N GLY A 30 4.84 4.27 -3.94
CA GLY A 30 5.32 5.39 -3.13
C GLY A 30 6.38 6.22 -3.84
N GLN A 31 7.35 5.57 -4.47
CA GLN A 31 8.40 6.21 -5.25
C GLN A 31 7.86 7.00 -6.45
N VAL A 32 6.84 6.48 -7.13
CA VAL A 32 6.18 7.20 -8.24
C VAL A 32 5.53 8.46 -7.71
N MET A 33 4.85 8.43 -6.55
CA MET A 33 4.31 9.64 -5.93
C MET A 33 5.42 10.61 -5.55
N PHE A 34 6.46 10.16 -4.88
CA PHE A 34 7.58 10.99 -4.46
C PHE A 34 8.23 11.74 -5.65
N ARG A 35 8.54 11.01 -6.73
CA ARG A 35 9.08 11.62 -7.96
C ARG A 35 8.10 12.59 -8.60
N THR A 36 6.80 12.29 -8.54
CA THR A 36 5.76 13.20 -9.04
C THR A 36 5.74 14.51 -8.27
N LEU A 37 5.88 14.46 -6.95
CA LEU A 37 5.92 15.67 -6.10
C LEU A 37 7.12 16.55 -6.44
N ILE A 38 8.31 15.94 -6.61
CA ILE A 38 9.53 16.70 -6.96
C ILE A 38 9.44 17.33 -8.36
N SER A 39 8.85 16.62 -9.32
CA SER A 39 8.82 17.06 -10.72
C SER A 39 7.63 17.96 -11.09
N THR A 40 6.65 18.12 -10.19
CA THR A 40 5.42 18.87 -10.48
C THR A 40 5.43 20.24 -9.80
N LYS A 41 5.55 21.29 -10.57
CA LYS A 41 5.57 22.68 -10.06
C LYS A 41 4.21 23.12 -9.49
N LYS A 42 3.11 22.80 -10.17
CA LYS A 42 1.76 23.23 -9.78
C LYS A 42 1.04 22.16 -8.97
N LYS A 43 0.65 22.48 -7.73
CA LYS A 43 -0.06 21.57 -6.80
C LYS A 43 -1.33 20.98 -7.42
N SER A 44 -2.07 21.74 -8.21
CA SER A 44 -3.29 21.29 -8.91
C SER A 44 -3.05 20.16 -9.92
N GLU A 45 -1.82 20.03 -10.42
CA GLU A 45 -1.45 19.02 -11.43
C GLU A 45 -0.92 17.71 -10.82
N ILE A 46 -0.63 17.68 -9.51
CA ILE A 46 0.00 16.51 -8.87
C ILE A 46 -0.78 15.23 -9.15
N LEU A 47 -2.09 15.22 -8.92
CA LEU A 47 -2.89 14.01 -9.14
C LEU A 47 -2.95 13.58 -10.60
N LYS A 48 -3.03 14.53 -11.52
CA LYS A 48 -3.00 14.27 -12.97
C LYS A 48 -1.66 13.65 -13.37
N ASN A 49 -0.57 14.25 -12.91
CA ASN A 49 0.79 13.77 -13.21
C ASN A 49 1.06 12.42 -12.53
N PHE A 50 0.59 12.22 -11.30
CA PHE A 50 0.71 10.94 -10.62
C PHE A 50 0.01 9.81 -11.39
N LYS A 51 -1.24 10.00 -11.83
CA LYS A 51 -1.96 9.03 -12.64
C LYS A 51 -1.21 8.69 -13.94
N ARG A 52 -0.68 9.71 -14.64
CA ARG A 52 0.15 9.52 -15.83
C ARG A 52 1.41 8.69 -15.52
N ASN A 53 2.07 8.99 -14.42
CA ASN A 53 3.28 8.30 -13.99
C ASN A 53 2.99 6.86 -13.53
N ILE A 54 1.84 6.56 -12.93
CA ILE A 54 1.39 5.18 -12.67
C ILE A 54 1.30 4.39 -13.98
N VAL A 55 0.65 4.94 -15.00
CA VAL A 55 0.57 4.27 -16.31
C VAL A 55 1.95 4.06 -16.93
N LYS A 56 2.84 5.06 -16.85
CA LYS A 56 4.22 4.97 -17.37
C LYS A 56 5.04 3.89 -16.67
N ASN A 57 4.97 3.80 -15.34
CA ASN A 57 5.83 2.90 -14.56
C ASN A 57 5.30 1.47 -14.46
N PHE A 58 3.98 1.26 -14.51
CA PHE A 58 3.35 -0.05 -14.33
C PHE A 58 2.60 -0.56 -15.58
N GLY A 59 2.31 0.29 -16.56
CA GLY A 59 1.54 -0.02 -17.76
C GLY A 59 2.35 -0.69 -18.86
N PRO A 60 1.78 -0.72 -20.09
CA PRO A 60 2.43 -1.33 -21.25
C PRO A 60 3.86 -0.82 -21.46
N GLY A 61 4.78 -1.75 -21.73
CA GLY A 61 6.22 -1.46 -21.86
C GLY A 61 7.03 -1.62 -20.57
N SER A 62 6.41 -1.52 -19.40
CA SER A 62 7.10 -1.69 -18.11
C SER A 62 7.48 -3.14 -17.82
N ALA A 63 8.45 -3.34 -16.90
CA ALA A 63 8.80 -4.66 -16.39
C ALA A 63 7.62 -5.34 -15.69
N TYR A 64 6.76 -4.58 -15.00
CA TYR A 64 5.54 -5.06 -14.40
C TYR A 64 4.57 -5.64 -15.43
N TRP A 65 4.39 -4.94 -16.54
CA TRP A 65 3.49 -5.36 -17.61
C TRP A 65 4.02 -6.59 -18.37
N LYS A 66 5.33 -6.64 -18.62
CA LYS A 66 5.99 -7.83 -19.20
C LYS A 66 5.76 -9.05 -18.32
N ASN A 67 5.95 -8.91 -17.02
CA ASN A 67 5.68 -9.99 -16.07
C ASN A 67 4.23 -10.42 -15.99
N LEU A 68 3.28 -9.50 -16.10
CA LEU A 68 1.87 -9.84 -16.16
C LEU A 68 1.55 -10.76 -17.35
N LYS A 69 2.16 -10.51 -18.53
CA LYS A 69 2.01 -11.39 -19.70
C LYS A 69 2.57 -12.79 -19.44
N LEU A 70 3.75 -12.88 -18.82
CA LEU A 70 4.35 -14.16 -18.43
C LEU A 70 3.47 -14.92 -17.43
N ARG A 71 2.90 -14.25 -16.44
CA ARG A 71 1.98 -14.87 -15.46
C ARG A 71 0.76 -15.48 -16.12
N LYS A 72 0.16 -14.81 -17.11
CA LYS A 72 -0.94 -15.37 -17.88
C LYS A 72 -0.55 -16.66 -18.59
N LYS A 73 0.67 -16.70 -19.16
CA LYS A 73 1.26 -17.91 -19.76
C LYS A 73 1.42 -19.02 -18.73
N TYR A 74 2.05 -18.72 -17.58
CA TYR A 74 2.28 -19.71 -16.51
C TYR A 74 0.99 -20.23 -15.89
N LYS A 75 -0.06 -19.42 -15.80
CA LYS A 75 -1.38 -19.87 -15.35
C LYS A 75 -1.97 -20.94 -16.28
N LYS A 76 -1.81 -20.79 -17.60
CA LYS A 76 -2.28 -21.77 -18.59
C LYS A 76 -1.60 -23.14 -18.40
N ILE A 77 -0.31 -23.16 -18.04
CA ILE A 77 0.45 -24.42 -17.82
C ILE A 77 0.44 -24.85 -16.33
N LYS A 78 -0.46 -24.29 -15.51
CA LYS A 78 -0.60 -24.59 -14.07
C LYS A 78 0.70 -24.51 -13.28
N TRP A 79 1.60 -23.59 -13.66
CA TRP A 79 2.86 -23.36 -12.95
C TRP A 79 2.62 -22.95 -11.51
N LYS A 80 3.25 -23.64 -10.56
CA LYS A 80 3.12 -23.41 -9.12
C LYS A 80 4.35 -22.74 -8.46
N GLY A 81 5.43 -22.59 -9.23
CA GLY A 81 6.69 -22.01 -8.73
C GLY A 81 6.68 -20.48 -8.71
N PRO A 82 7.67 -19.86 -8.04
CA PRO A 82 7.86 -18.43 -8.06
C PRO A 82 8.27 -17.95 -9.47
N MET A 83 7.97 -16.69 -9.75
CA MET A 83 8.17 -16.07 -11.07
C MET A 83 9.24 -14.99 -11.01
N ASN A 84 9.96 -14.79 -12.10
CA ASN A 84 10.93 -13.71 -12.20
C ASN A 84 10.25 -12.34 -12.33
N GLY A 85 10.86 -11.34 -11.66
CA GLY A 85 10.55 -9.91 -11.79
C GLY A 85 9.40 -9.39 -10.93
N PRO A 86 9.07 -8.11 -11.07
CA PRO A 86 8.16 -7.43 -10.19
C PRO A 86 6.70 -7.87 -10.39
N TRP A 87 5.95 -7.88 -9.29
CA TRP A 87 4.54 -8.24 -9.28
C TRP A 87 3.66 -7.00 -9.26
N ILE A 88 2.81 -6.85 -10.27
CA ILE A 88 1.83 -5.77 -10.29
C ILE A 88 0.61 -6.13 -9.41
N HIS A 89 0.23 -5.21 -8.54
CA HIS A 89 -0.93 -5.37 -7.67
C HIS A 89 -2.24 -5.21 -8.46
N GLN A 90 -3.31 -5.84 -7.98
CA GLN A 90 -4.61 -5.78 -8.62
C GLN A 90 -5.16 -4.36 -8.66
N ASN A 91 -5.01 -3.59 -7.56
CA ASN A 91 -5.41 -2.19 -7.54
C ASN A 91 -4.73 -1.36 -8.63
N ILE A 92 -3.44 -1.57 -8.88
CA ILE A 92 -2.70 -0.84 -9.92
C ILE A 92 -3.16 -1.27 -11.32
N LEU A 93 -3.43 -2.56 -11.54
CA LEU A 93 -4.01 -3.03 -12.82
C LEU A 93 -5.35 -2.38 -13.12
N GLU A 94 -6.26 -2.38 -12.14
CA GLU A 94 -7.57 -1.74 -12.26
C GLU A 94 -7.44 -0.23 -12.45
N THR A 95 -6.49 0.40 -11.74
CA THR A 95 -6.20 1.83 -11.89
C THR A 95 -5.80 2.17 -13.32
N ILE A 96 -4.89 1.41 -13.92
CA ILE A 96 -4.45 1.63 -15.31
C ILE A 96 -5.63 1.49 -16.28
N GLN A 97 -6.47 0.47 -16.09
CA GLN A 97 -7.65 0.26 -16.91
C GLN A 97 -8.67 1.39 -16.75
N ASN A 98 -8.94 1.82 -15.51
CA ASN A 98 -9.86 2.91 -15.23
C ASN A 98 -9.37 4.26 -15.79
N ILE A 99 -8.06 4.51 -15.78
CA ILE A 99 -7.47 5.68 -16.45
C ILE A 99 -7.69 5.63 -17.95
N LYS A 100 -7.44 4.47 -18.59
CA LYS A 100 -7.64 4.27 -20.03
C LYS A 100 -9.10 4.47 -20.46
N THR A 101 -10.04 4.03 -19.62
CA THR A 101 -11.48 4.19 -19.87
C THR A 101 -12.03 5.52 -19.33
N LYS A 102 -11.17 6.48 -18.98
CA LYS A 102 -11.52 7.84 -18.52
C LYS A 102 -12.50 7.89 -17.35
N LYS A 103 -12.46 6.90 -16.44
CA LYS A 103 -13.29 6.93 -15.23
C LYS A 103 -12.88 8.08 -14.30
N SER A 104 -13.85 8.72 -13.67
CA SER A 104 -13.61 9.80 -12.69
C SER A 104 -12.82 9.32 -11.48
N ILE A 105 -13.17 8.15 -10.94
CA ILE A 105 -12.44 7.46 -9.87
C ILE A 105 -11.60 6.35 -10.48
N THR A 106 -10.28 6.43 -10.33
CA THR A 106 -9.36 5.54 -11.02
C THR A 106 -8.89 4.36 -10.18
N GLY A 107 -8.88 4.47 -8.85
CA GLY A 107 -8.36 3.42 -7.97
C GLY A 107 -9.08 2.09 -8.08
N GLY A 108 -8.33 1.01 -7.93
CA GLY A 108 -8.85 -0.36 -7.87
C GLY A 108 -9.63 -0.63 -6.58
N LYS A 109 -10.41 -1.70 -6.57
CA LYS A 109 -11.33 -2.05 -5.46
C LYS A 109 -10.81 -3.14 -4.53
N LYS A 110 -9.60 -3.66 -4.73
CA LYS A 110 -9.03 -4.71 -3.89
C LYS A 110 -8.77 -4.19 -2.47
N VAL A 111 -9.36 -4.84 -1.48
CA VAL A 111 -9.37 -4.34 -0.09
C VAL A 111 -8.13 -4.68 0.72
N ASN A 112 -7.40 -5.72 0.35
CA ASN A 112 -6.24 -6.24 1.07
C ASN A 112 -4.89 -5.77 0.49
N GLU A 113 -4.88 -4.75 -0.35
CA GLU A 113 -3.66 -4.16 -0.93
C GLU A 113 -3.42 -2.75 -0.36
N SER A 114 -2.16 -2.41 -0.10
CA SER A 114 -1.76 -1.17 0.59
C SER A 114 -1.36 -0.03 -0.35
N ASP A 115 -1.65 -0.12 -1.65
CA ASP A 115 -1.24 0.87 -2.65
C ASP A 115 -1.68 2.29 -2.30
N GLY A 116 -2.92 2.44 -1.77
CA GLY A 116 -3.44 3.73 -1.34
C GLY A 116 -2.62 4.38 -0.24
N TYR A 117 -2.20 3.60 0.77
CA TYR A 117 -1.32 4.08 1.83
C TYR A 117 0.07 4.45 1.28
N CYS A 118 0.64 3.60 0.44
CA CYS A 118 1.98 3.83 -0.11
C CYS A 118 2.03 5.06 -1.02
N ALA A 119 0.98 5.31 -1.79
CA ALA A 119 0.84 6.55 -2.55
C ALA A 119 0.66 7.78 -1.65
N ALA A 120 -0.11 7.64 -0.57
CA ALA A 120 -0.46 8.76 0.30
C ALA A 120 0.67 9.17 1.25
N LEU A 121 1.58 8.25 1.63
CA LEU A 121 2.65 8.54 2.58
C LEU A 121 3.59 9.67 2.11
N PRO A 122 4.17 9.65 0.89
CA PRO A 122 4.97 10.79 0.41
C PRO A 122 4.15 12.07 0.30
N TYR A 123 2.89 11.97 -0.11
CA TYR A 123 2.02 13.15 -0.20
C TYR A 123 1.71 13.73 1.19
N PHE A 124 1.52 12.90 2.21
CA PHE A 124 1.32 13.33 3.59
C PHE A 124 2.50 14.15 4.13
N LEU A 125 3.73 13.74 3.82
CA LEU A 125 4.93 14.48 4.21
C LEU A 125 5.04 15.83 3.48
N TYR A 126 4.49 15.93 2.27
CA TYR A 126 4.42 17.16 1.50
C TYR A 126 3.23 18.05 1.93
N ASN A 127 2.07 17.46 2.18
CA ASN A 127 0.84 18.14 2.56
C ASN A 127 -0.13 17.20 3.28
N ASN A 128 -0.40 17.45 4.54
CA ASN A 128 -1.23 16.60 5.39
C ASN A 128 -2.75 16.87 5.31
N SER A 129 -3.22 17.63 4.31
CA SER A 129 -4.64 17.88 4.11
C SER A 129 -5.40 16.58 3.87
N GLU A 130 -6.30 16.20 4.80
CA GLU A 130 -7.06 14.95 4.74
C GLU A 130 -7.89 14.82 3.45
N THR A 131 -8.45 15.93 2.97
CA THR A 131 -9.21 15.95 1.72
C THR A 131 -8.36 15.54 0.52
N TYR A 132 -7.14 16.05 0.44
CA TYR A 132 -6.22 15.67 -0.64
C TYR A 132 -5.67 14.26 -0.46
N LEU A 133 -5.36 13.84 0.76
CA LEU A 133 -4.93 12.46 1.06
C LEU A 133 -5.98 11.45 0.61
N LYS A 134 -7.27 11.70 0.87
CA LYS A 134 -8.37 10.87 0.36
C LYS A 134 -8.38 10.79 -1.16
N LYS A 135 -8.16 11.91 -1.86
CA LYS A 135 -8.07 11.93 -3.34
C LYS A 135 -6.87 11.10 -3.84
N VAL A 136 -5.70 11.21 -3.19
CA VAL A 136 -4.52 10.40 -3.50
C VAL A 136 -4.80 8.92 -3.31
N ILE A 137 -5.32 8.53 -2.15
CA ILE A 137 -5.68 7.13 -1.85
C ILE A 137 -6.63 6.58 -2.92
N LYS A 138 -7.72 7.30 -3.19
CA LYS A 138 -8.75 6.89 -4.17
C LYS A 138 -8.25 6.86 -5.61
N SER A 139 -7.13 7.48 -5.90
CA SER A 139 -6.56 7.45 -7.25
C SER A 139 -5.94 6.08 -7.59
N VAL A 140 -5.55 5.28 -6.59
CA VAL A 140 -4.95 3.94 -6.76
C VAL A 140 -5.65 2.83 -5.97
N ALA A 141 -6.44 3.15 -4.94
CA ALA A 141 -7.16 2.18 -4.13
C ALA A 141 -8.52 2.76 -3.71
N ASN A 142 -9.59 2.37 -4.39
CA ASN A 142 -10.93 2.93 -4.20
C ASN A 142 -11.82 1.96 -3.41
N SER A 143 -11.50 1.72 -2.16
CA SER A 143 -12.40 1.08 -1.20
C SER A 143 -12.40 1.86 0.12
N LYS A 144 -13.53 1.85 0.83
CA LYS A 144 -13.65 2.49 2.14
C LYS A 144 -12.66 1.91 3.15
N ILE A 145 -12.42 0.61 3.09
CA ILE A 145 -11.45 -0.08 3.95
C ILE A 145 -10.05 0.46 3.71
N ASN A 146 -9.59 0.50 2.45
CA ASN A 146 -8.26 1.05 2.11
C ASN A 146 -8.12 2.50 2.54
N GLU A 147 -9.12 3.34 2.30
CA GLU A 147 -9.11 4.75 2.72
C GLU A 147 -8.99 4.86 4.25
N THR A 148 -9.84 4.15 4.98
CA THR A 148 -9.87 4.20 6.44
C THR A 148 -8.55 3.74 7.06
N TYR A 149 -8.02 2.60 6.62
CA TYR A 149 -6.76 2.08 7.16
C TYR A 149 -5.55 2.92 6.74
N ALA A 150 -5.52 3.45 5.51
CA ALA A 150 -4.45 4.35 5.07
C ALA A 150 -4.43 5.63 5.91
N LEU A 151 -5.58 6.28 6.11
CA LEU A 151 -5.66 7.48 6.93
C LEU A 151 -5.33 7.21 8.40
N ALA A 152 -5.75 6.08 8.97
CA ALA A 152 -5.39 5.70 10.32
C ALA A 152 -3.87 5.55 10.48
N LYS A 153 -3.21 4.85 9.56
CA LYS A 153 -1.74 4.72 9.55
C LYS A 153 -1.05 6.08 9.49
N LEU A 154 -1.51 6.98 8.61
CA LEU A 154 -0.93 8.33 8.49
C LEU A 154 -1.12 9.16 9.77
N LYS A 155 -2.29 9.06 10.41
CA LYS A 155 -2.53 9.74 11.70
C LYS A 155 -1.66 9.17 12.83
N ILE A 156 -1.39 7.86 12.85
CA ILE A 156 -0.48 7.25 13.82
C ILE A 156 0.96 7.72 13.57
N ILE A 157 1.38 7.84 12.30
CA ILE A 157 2.69 8.39 11.93
C ILE A 157 2.78 9.86 12.35
N ASP A 158 1.75 10.67 12.13
CA ASP A 158 1.72 12.07 12.57
C ASP A 158 1.92 12.20 14.08
N LEU A 159 1.26 11.35 14.87
CA LEU A 159 1.46 11.30 16.33
C LEU A 159 2.90 10.92 16.70
N ALA A 160 3.47 9.92 16.02
CA ALA A 160 4.85 9.51 16.25
C ALA A 160 5.84 10.63 15.91
N MET A 161 5.65 11.32 14.77
CA MET A 161 6.49 12.45 14.36
C MET A 161 6.40 13.63 15.32
N LYS A 162 5.28 13.79 16.04
CA LYS A 162 5.10 14.79 17.09
C LYS A 162 5.67 14.38 18.44
N GLY A 163 6.39 13.27 18.53
CA GLY A 163 7.03 12.78 19.74
C GLY A 163 6.12 11.99 20.69
N GLU A 164 4.94 11.59 20.24
CA GLU A 164 4.03 10.78 21.05
C GLU A 164 4.67 9.41 21.36
N LYS A 165 4.84 9.08 22.65
CA LYS A 165 5.50 7.85 23.11
C LYS A 165 4.71 6.57 22.76
N SER A 166 3.39 6.68 22.68
CA SER A 166 2.49 5.55 22.42
C SER A 166 1.47 5.89 21.30
N PRO A 167 1.91 6.19 20.08
CA PRO A 167 1.06 6.77 19.03
C PRO A 167 -0.14 5.89 18.67
N VAL A 168 0.01 4.57 18.72
CA VAL A 168 -1.09 3.61 18.48
C VAL A 168 -2.15 3.68 19.58
N ASN A 169 -1.74 3.72 20.85
CA ASN A 169 -2.66 3.85 21.97
C ASN A 169 -3.37 5.20 21.96
N THR A 170 -2.63 6.28 21.71
CA THR A 170 -3.15 7.64 21.61
C THR A 170 -4.14 7.75 20.46
N PHE A 171 -3.85 7.17 19.30
CA PHE A 171 -4.82 7.07 18.20
C PHE A 171 -6.10 6.34 18.65
N ALA A 172 -5.97 5.16 19.26
CA ALA A 172 -7.12 4.37 19.70
C ALA A 172 -7.99 5.09 20.75
N LYS A 173 -7.38 5.87 21.66
CA LYS A 173 -8.10 6.72 22.61
C LYS A 173 -8.81 7.88 21.90
N LYS A 174 -8.07 8.65 21.08
CA LYS A 174 -8.57 9.84 20.40
C LYS A 174 -9.73 9.55 19.44
N TYR A 175 -9.63 8.44 18.69
CA TYR A 175 -10.60 8.06 17.67
C TYR A 175 -11.53 6.92 18.09
N GLY A 176 -11.53 6.53 19.38
CA GLY A 176 -12.31 5.40 19.90
C GLY A 176 -13.81 5.49 19.67
N LYS A 177 -14.38 6.69 19.68
CA LYS A 177 -15.80 6.98 19.44
C LYS A 177 -16.08 7.37 17.97
N ASN A 178 -15.05 7.53 17.15
CA ASN A 178 -15.23 7.96 15.77
C ASN A 178 -15.72 6.80 14.89
N ARG A 179 -16.94 6.93 14.34
CA ARG A 179 -17.58 5.91 13.50
C ARG A 179 -16.73 5.54 12.27
N TYR A 180 -15.98 6.48 11.70
CA TYR A 180 -15.13 6.26 10.53
C TYR A 180 -13.96 5.31 10.84
N PHE A 181 -13.38 5.35 12.04
CA PHE A 181 -12.26 4.52 12.45
C PHE A 181 -12.65 3.34 13.34
N LYS A 182 -13.94 3.06 13.54
CA LYS A 182 -14.45 2.04 14.47
C LYS A 182 -13.76 0.70 14.32
N ASP A 183 -13.65 0.18 13.11
CA ASP A 183 -13.08 -1.15 12.85
C ASP A 183 -11.56 -1.17 13.06
N VAL A 184 -10.88 -0.09 12.69
CA VAL A 184 -9.42 0.06 12.93
C VAL A 184 -9.14 0.06 14.42
N VAL A 185 -9.87 0.86 15.19
CA VAL A 185 -9.72 0.95 16.65
C VAL A 185 -10.04 -0.38 17.32
N ALA A 186 -11.11 -1.07 16.88
CA ALA A 186 -11.44 -2.40 17.38
C ALA A 186 -10.30 -3.40 17.13
N ASN A 187 -9.70 -3.40 15.95
CA ASN A 187 -8.57 -4.26 15.62
C ASN A 187 -7.31 -3.90 16.42
N ILE A 188 -7.01 -2.61 16.60
CA ILE A 188 -5.91 -2.16 17.46
C ILE A 188 -6.12 -2.69 18.88
N LYS A 189 -7.30 -2.50 19.49
CA LYS A 189 -7.61 -2.99 20.83
C LYS A 189 -7.46 -4.50 20.96
N LYS A 190 -7.86 -5.28 19.93
CA LYS A 190 -7.65 -6.73 19.91
C LYS A 190 -6.17 -7.10 19.91
N VAL A 191 -5.32 -6.39 19.16
CA VAL A 191 -3.86 -6.64 19.14
C VAL A 191 -3.24 -6.27 20.49
N LEU A 192 -3.57 -5.11 21.04
CA LEU A 192 -3.02 -4.63 22.31
C LEU A 192 -3.36 -5.54 23.52
N ARG A 193 -4.46 -6.29 23.46
CA ARG A 193 -4.84 -7.30 24.46
C ARG A 193 -4.04 -8.60 24.38
N LEU A 194 -3.21 -8.80 23.36
CA LEU A 194 -2.36 -9.97 23.28
C LEU A 194 -1.21 -9.86 24.27
N LYS A 195 -1.16 -10.75 25.29
CA LYS A 195 -0.14 -10.76 26.37
C LYS A 195 1.31 -10.83 25.85
N LYS A 196 1.53 -11.40 24.67
CA LYS A 196 2.82 -11.38 23.96
C LYS A 196 2.57 -11.00 22.50
N HIS A 197 3.14 -9.89 22.07
CA HIS A 197 3.11 -9.44 20.68
C HIS A 197 4.06 -10.33 19.85
N ASN A 198 3.60 -11.53 19.53
CA ASN A 198 4.30 -12.44 18.64
C ASN A 198 3.62 -12.37 17.28
N HIS A 199 4.40 -12.13 16.23
CA HIS A 199 3.92 -12.06 14.85
C HIS A 199 3.03 -13.25 14.48
N THR A 200 3.44 -14.47 14.84
CA THR A 200 2.65 -15.70 14.59
C THR A 200 1.27 -15.67 15.24
N LYS A 201 1.15 -15.14 16.47
CA LYS A 201 -0.15 -15.01 17.16
C LYS A 201 -1.04 -13.95 16.51
N VAL A 202 -0.46 -12.83 16.08
CA VAL A 202 -1.17 -11.78 15.34
C VAL A 202 -1.69 -12.34 14.03
N VAL A 203 -0.86 -13.02 13.25
CA VAL A 203 -1.24 -13.65 11.97
C VAL A 203 -2.31 -14.70 12.15
N LYS A 204 -2.21 -15.58 13.16
CA LYS A 204 -3.26 -16.57 13.46
C LYS A 204 -4.60 -15.90 13.81
N LYS A 205 -4.59 -14.79 14.54
CA LYS A 205 -5.81 -14.12 15.00
C LYS A 205 -6.49 -13.27 13.92
N PHE A 206 -5.72 -12.63 13.04
CA PHE A 206 -6.22 -11.72 12.00
C PHE A 206 -6.22 -12.33 10.61
N GLY A 207 -5.85 -13.61 10.50
CA GLY A 207 -5.82 -14.36 9.25
C GLY A 207 -4.64 -13.96 8.35
N LYS A 208 -4.64 -14.56 7.17
CA LYS A 208 -3.57 -14.39 6.17
C LYS A 208 -3.60 -13.02 5.45
N ALA A 209 -4.26 -12.01 6.01
CA ALA A 209 -4.34 -10.68 5.40
C ALA A 209 -2.99 -9.99 5.20
N CYS A 210 -1.93 -10.48 5.86
CA CYS A 210 -0.56 -9.99 5.70
C CYS A 210 0.29 -10.86 4.76
N SER A 211 -0.30 -11.82 4.07
CA SER A 211 0.44 -12.76 3.21
C SER A 211 0.48 -12.35 1.74
N TYR A 212 0.22 -11.08 1.43
CA TYR A 212 0.28 -10.58 0.07
C TYR A 212 1.08 -9.29 -0.03
#